data_51a6ce725f3c64be382c0044617a9c17
#
_entry.id   51a6ce725f3c64be382c0044617a9c17
#
_cell.length_a   1.000
_cell.length_b   1.000
_cell.length_c   1.000
_cell.angle_alpha   90.00
_cell.angle_beta   90.00
_cell.angle_gamma   90.00
#
_symmetry.space_group_name_H-M   'P 1'
#
loop_
_entity.id
_entity.type
_entity.pdbx_description
1 polymer ?
#
loop_
_entity_poly.entity_id
_entity_poly.type
_entity_poly.pdbx_seq_one_letter_code
_entity_poly.pdbx_strand_id
1 'polypeptide(L)'
;MQDTQDKSASPTVTVIGGGVAGMSAACALAEAGYRVQLVERRGYLGGRASSYLHPGVNEVIDNCQHVLFGCCTNLLSFYRRIGVENQIHWTSEMTMIEPGGRRSQLGPSSWLPAPLHGTPKLLSAAAFTTADKLALARAFRAMMNPIPPDSTESLADWLRRHQQTAGAIERFWRLVIASALNADLDAIAVPYAAKVIRELFMNSAQAGAMGMSSVPLSELYAGASQFLRDKGARLHLNTNVESAEWDEAVSQWSVHTRTCTLGSDCLVIALPFEAMQKLLPHMPPVTHGEELARQVESFTHWPICSVHLWFDRQITDLPHAVLLDREIHWMYNKSMLQPWRQHEGSYLELVQSASREFAARERKEAIEQALAELTEFFPQVKEAKLEKAALIKEVRATFGVPPGIDKLRPSSISPWSNCFLAGDWIATGWPSTMESAARSGHIAADELCAQSGDMRKFLAPDLKPQGLVKLLARS
;
A
#
# COMPACT_ATOMS: atom_id res chain seq x y z
N MET A 1 13.45 0.87 -56.43
CA MET A 1 12.18 0.76 -55.71
C MET A 1 12.55 0.61 -54.25
N GLN A 2 12.51 1.70 -53.51
CA GLN A 2 12.73 1.69 -52.06
C GLN A 2 11.43 1.23 -51.38
N ASP A 3 11.52 0.12 -50.69
CA ASP A 3 10.48 -0.35 -49.81
C ASP A 3 10.35 0.66 -48.67
N THR A 4 9.35 1.52 -48.75
CA THR A 4 8.86 2.30 -47.61
C THR A 4 8.16 1.33 -46.67
N GLN A 5 8.90 0.77 -45.71
CA GLN A 5 8.30 0.13 -44.54
C GLN A 5 7.38 1.17 -43.90
N ASP A 6 6.09 0.94 -44.07
CA ASP A 6 5.01 1.61 -43.35
C ASP A 6 5.35 1.53 -41.84
N LYS A 7 5.62 2.65 -41.21
CA LYS A 7 5.82 2.70 -39.75
C LYS A 7 4.51 2.22 -39.15
N SER A 8 4.43 0.94 -38.82
CA SER A 8 3.26 0.36 -38.15
C SER A 8 2.91 1.25 -36.97
N ALA A 9 1.65 1.67 -36.91
CA ALA A 9 1.16 2.52 -35.82
C ALA A 9 1.46 1.82 -34.49
N SER A 10 1.99 2.57 -33.51
CA SER A 10 2.31 2.03 -32.16
C SER A 10 1.12 1.23 -31.60
N PRO A 11 1.36 0.04 -31.04
CA PRO A 11 0.28 -0.82 -30.55
C PRO A 11 -0.54 -0.13 -29.46
N THR A 12 -1.83 -0.41 -29.42
CA THR A 12 -2.78 0.12 -28.45
C THR A 12 -2.89 -0.80 -27.25
N VAL A 13 -2.88 -0.23 -26.05
CA VAL A 13 -3.08 -0.97 -24.80
C VAL A 13 -4.23 -0.35 -24.03
N THR A 14 -5.21 -1.18 -23.66
CA THR A 14 -6.24 -0.77 -22.71
C THR A 14 -5.85 -1.25 -21.30
N VAL A 15 -5.79 -0.31 -20.34
CA VAL A 15 -5.55 -0.59 -18.92
C VAL A 15 -6.87 -0.41 -18.18
N ILE A 16 -7.39 -1.48 -17.58
CA ILE A 16 -8.64 -1.48 -16.82
C ILE A 16 -8.34 -1.30 -15.33
N GLY A 17 -8.74 -0.14 -14.78
CA GLY A 17 -8.53 0.23 -13.38
C GLY A 17 -7.48 1.33 -13.20
N GLY A 18 -7.89 2.44 -12.59
CA GLY A 18 -7.06 3.64 -12.35
C GLY A 18 -6.47 3.70 -10.93
N GLY A 19 -6.29 2.55 -10.26
CA GLY A 19 -5.53 2.44 -9.01
C GLY A 19 -4.02 2.54 -9.24
N VAL A 20 -3.22 2.46 -8.16
CA VAL A 20 -1.74 2.56 -8.23
C VAL A 20 -1.16 1.56 -9.23
N ALA A 21 -1.67 0.32 -9.27
CA ALA A 21 -1.21 -0.69 -10.22
C ALA A 21 -1.44 -0.28 -11.68
N GLY A 22 -2.68 0.15 -11.99
CA GLY A 22 -3.04 0.57 -13.35
C GLY A 22 -2.34 1.84 -13.78
N MET A 23 -2.21 2.84 -12.90
CA MET A 23 -1.43 4.05 -13.19
C MET A 23 0.04 3.73 -13.46
N SER A 24 0.65 2.84 -12.65
CA SER A 24 2.06 2.45 -12.84
C SER A 24 2.27 1.73 -14.17
N ALA A 25 1.36 0.80 -14.54
CA ALA A 25 1.40 0.11 -15.83
C ALA A 25 1.19 1.10 -16.99
N ALA A 26 0.14 1.94 -16.90
CA ALA A 26 -0.20 2.90 -17.94
C ALA A 26 0.92 3.89 -18.21
N CYS A 27 1.53 4.47 -17.15
CA CYS A 27 2.64 5.41 -17.29
C CYS A 27 3.90 4.73 -17.88
N ALA A 28 4.22 3.50 -17.46
CA ALA A 28 5.34 2.73 -17.99
C ALA A 28 5.14 2.42 -19.49
N LEU A 29 3.96 1.96 -19.87
CA LEU A 29 3.62 1.64 -21.26
C LEU A 29 3.56 2.90 -22.15
N ALA A 30 3.02 4.02 -21.64
CA ALA A 30 3.03 5.29 -22.35
C ALA A 30 4.47 5.81 -22.58
N GLU A 31 5.37 5.65 -21.61
CA GLU A 31 6.80 5.93 -21.75
C GLU A 31 7.46 4.98 -22.77
N ALA A 32 7.00 3.74 -22.84
CA ALA A 32 7.43 2.76 -23.84
C ALA A 32 6.94 3.08 -25.27
N GLY A 33 6.04 4.03 -25.43
CA GLY A 33 5.53 4.45 -26.73
C GLY A 33 4.24 3.74 -27.18
N TYR A 34 3.59 2.99 -26.29
CA TYR A 34 2.27 2.42 -26.57
C TYR A 34 1.18 3.51 -26.54
N ARG A 35 0.14 3.32 -27.35
CA ARG A 35 -1.07 4.14 -27.32
C ARG A 35 -1.96 3.65 -26.18
N VAL A 36 -1.87 4.28 -25.02
CA VAL A 36 -2.56 3.84 -23.81
C VAL A 36 -3.97 4.41 -23.73
N GLN A 37 -4.94 3.56 -23.36
CA GLN A 37 -6.29 3.90 -22.94
C GLN A 37 -6.47 3.42 -21.50
N LEU A 38 -6.63 4.33 -20.54
CA LEU A 38 -6.87 3.98 -19.12
C LEU A 38 -8.34 4.16 -18.81
N VAL A 39 -8.98 3.09 -18.33
CA VAL A 39 -10.41 3.05 -17.99
C VAL A 39 -10.58 2.96 -16.48
N GLU A 40 -11.28 3.92 -15.88
CA GLU A 40 -11.56 3.96 -14.45
C GLU A 40 -13.06 4.26 -14.19
N ARG A 41 -13.67 3.46 -13.31
CA ARG A 41 -15.09 3.59 -12.96
C ARG A 41 -15.44 4.85 -12.16
N ARG A 42 -14.45 5.39 -11.40
CA ARG A 42 -14.60 6.64 -10.64
C ARG A 42 -14.24 7.84 -11.50
N GLY A 43 -14.64 9.02 -11.05
CA GLY A 43 -14.27 10.29 -11.68
C GLY A 43 -12.82 10.74 -11.38
N TYR A 44 -12.05 9.93 -10.67
CA TYR A 44 -10.68 10.24 -10.24
C TYR A 44 -9.82 8.97 -10.16
N LEU A 45 -8.49 9.15 -10.23
CA LEU A 45 -7.51 8.09 -10.11
C LEU A 45 -7.12 7.86 -8.63
N GLY A 46 -6.44 6.74 -8.36
CA GLY A 46 -5.90 6.38 -7.05
C GLY A 46 -6.49 5.08 -6.47
N GLY A 47 -7.70 4.70 -6.86
CA GLY A 47 -8.34 3.48 -6.36
C GLY A 47 -8.59 3.53 -4.86
N ARG A 48 -8.02 2.58 -4.09
CA ARG A 48 -8.11 2.56 -2.61
C ARG A 48 -7.28 3.66 -1.95
N ALA A 49 -6.15 4.05 -2.56
CA ALA A 49 -5.32 5.17 -2.12
C ALA A 49 -5.78 6.47 -2.81
N SER A 50 -6.84 7.07 -2.32
CA SER A 50 -7.46 8.25 -2.94
C SER A 50 -8.00 9.21 -1.90
N SER A 51 -8.24 10.45 -2.32
CA SER A 51 -8.92 11.48 -1.54
C SER A 51 -10.22 11.90 -2.24
N TYR A 52 -11.17 12.35 -1.47
CA TYR A 52 -12.46 12.83 -1.98
C TYR A 52 -13.08 13.87 -1.04
N LEU A 53 -13.97 14.70 -1.59
CA LEU A 53 -14.78 15.61 -0.79
C LEU A 53 -15.81 14.79 0.00
N HIS A 54 -15.67 14.75 1.33
CA HIS A 54 -16.57 14.00 2.20
C HIS A 54 -17.86 14.80 2.44
N PRO A 55 -19.05 14.29 2.05
CA PRO A 55 -20.28 15.06 2.07
C PRO A 55 -20.75 15.47 3.47
N GLY A 56 -20.41 14.69 4.50
CA GLY A 56 -20.85 14.94 5.88
C GLY A 56 -20.07 16.03 6.62
N VAL A 57 -18.84 16.33 6.22
CA VAL A 57 -18.00 17.35 6.85
C VAL A 57 -17.58 18.46 5.89
N ASN A 58 -17.83 18.28 4.59
CA ASN A 58 -17.47 19.20 3.51
C ASN A 58 -15.97 19.53 3.49
N GLU A 59 -15.13 18.49 3.72
CA GLU A 59 -13.68 18.55 3.67
C GLU A 59 -13.15 17.52 2.66
N VAL A 60 -12.03 17.82 2.00
CA VAL A 60 -11.29 16.81 1.25
C VAL A 60 -10.52 15.96 2.25
N ILE A 61 -10.81 14.67 2.29
CA ILE A 61 -10.14 13.72 3.18
C ILE A 61 -9.50 12.60 2.36
N ASP A 62 -8.40 12.07 2.87
CA ASP A 62 -7.85 10.82 2.37
C ASP A 62 -8.73 9.64 2.83
N ASN A 63 -8.86 8.61 2.00
CA ASN A 63 -9.65 7.42 2.35
C ASN A 63 -9.13 6.75 3.64
N CYS A 64 -7.82 6.85 3.87
CA CYS A 64 -7.09 6.56 5.10
C CYS A 64 -5.69 7.17 4.94
N GLN A 65 -4.95 7.37 6.03
CA GLN A 65 -3.55 7.75 5.91
C GLN A 65 -2.75 6.66 5.21
N HIS A 66 -2.13 7.02 4.10
CA HIS A 66 -1.25 6.14 3.35
C HIS A 66 0.21 6.52 3.63
N VAL A 67 0.95 5.56 4.12
CA VAL A 67 2.38 5.70 4.42
C VAL A 67 3.17 4.82 3.45
N LEU A 68 4.29 5.33 2.97
CA LEU A 68 5.27 4.55 2.22
C LEU A 68 6.59 4.52 3.00
N PHE A 69 7.45 3.59 2.63
CA PHE A 69 8.78 3.48 3.23
C PHE A 69 9.86 3.59 2.16
N GLY A 70 11.08 3.94 2.56
CA GLY A 70 12.20 4.06 1.64
C GLY A 70 12.51 2.77 0.87
N CYS A 71 12.09 1.61 1.37
CA CYS A 71 12.16 0.33 0.66
C CYS A 71 11.13 0.14 -0.46
N CYS A 72 10.13 1.02 -0.60
CA CYS A 72 9.10 0.96 -1.63
C CYS A 72 9.64 1.46 -2.98
N THR A 73 10.58 0.73 -3.57
CA THR A 73 11.36 1.17 -4.73
C THR A 73 10.54 1.39 -5.99
N ASN A 74 9.51 0.57 -6.21
CA ASN A 74 8.65 0.67 -7.38
C ASN A 74 7.63 1.78 -7.25
N LEU A 75 7.08 2.00 -6.06
CA LEU A 75 6.23 3.15 -5.79
C LEU A 75 7.01 4.47 -5.96
N LEU A 76 8.24 4.52 -5.45
CA LEU A 76 9.12 5.68 -5.63
C LEU A 76 9.53 5.89 -7.08
N SER A 77 9.79 4.82 -7.84
CA SER A 77 10.02 4.90 -9.28
C SER A 77 8.81 5.47 -10.02
N PHE A 78 7.61 5.05 -9.65
CA PHE A 78 6.36 5.60 -10.18
C PHE A 78 6.20 7.09 -9.83
N TYR A 79 6.40 7.49 -8.57
CA TYR A 79 6.29 8.89 -8.14
C TYR A 79 7.30 9.79 -8.84
N ARG A 80 8.53 9.31 -9.04
CA ARG A 80 9.55 10.02 -9.81
C ARG A 80 9.14 10.21 -11.27
N ARG A 81 8.59 9.17 -11.90
CA ARG A 81 8.11 9.21 -13.28
C ARG A 81 7.01 10.23 -13.49
N ILE A 82 6.09 10.37 -12.56
CA ILE A 82 5.00 11.34 -12.63
C ILE A 82 5.34 12.72 -12.01
N GLY A 83 6.59 12.92 -11.53
CA GLY A 83 7.11 14.20 -11.07
C GLY A 83 6.62 14.67 -9.70
N VAL A 84 6.20 13.76 -8.82
CA VAL A 84 5.60 14.11 -7.50
C VAL A 84 6.44 13.67 -6.28
N GLU A 85 7.66 13.20 -6.50
CA GLU A 85 8.55 12.71 -5.43
C GLU A 85 8.81 13.79 -4.35
N ASN A 86 8.87 15.05 -4.73
CA ASN A 86 9.07 16.19 -3.84
C ASN A 86 7.87 16.52 -2.95
N GLN A 87 6.72 15.91 -3.20
CA GLN A 87 5.51 16.08 -2.38
C GLN A 87 5.44 15.05 -1.23
N ILE A 88 6.50 14.27 -1.04
CA ILE A 88 6.59 13.31 0.07
C ILE A 88 7.45 13.89 1.19
N HIS A 89 6.83 14.03 2.36
CA HIS A 89 7.52 14.39 3.59
C HIS A 89 8.12 13.14 4.23
N TRP A 90 9.42 13.15 4.50
CA TRP A 90 10.16 12.02 5.05
C TRP A 90 10.49 12.22 6.52
N THR A 91 10.36 11.15 7.30
CA THR A 91 10.84 11.06 8.67
C THR A 91 11.45 9.69 8.92
N SER A 92 12.51 9.64 9.74
CA SER A 92 13.12 8.39 10.18
C SER A 92 12.81 8.09 11.66
N GLU A 93 12.06 8.95 12.32
CA GLU A 93 11.72 8.81 13.73
C GLU A 93 10.25 8.44 13.90
N MET A 94 9.99 7.53 14.80
CA MET A 94 8.67 7.09 15.21
C MET A 94 8.51 7.37 16.71
N THR A 95 7.58 8.25 17.04
CA THR A 95 7.24 8.57 18.44
C THR A 95 6.13 7.61 18.90
N MET A 96 6.39 6.90 19.97
CA MET A 96 5.42 6.06 20.68
C MET A 96 4.98 6.78 21.95
N ILE A 97 3.68 6.79 22.23
CA ILE A 97 3.10 7.45 23.40
C ILE A 97 2.30 6.44 24.22
N GLU A 98 2.52 6.43 25.52
CA GLU A 98 1.70 5.68 26.48
C GLU A 98 0.56 6.55 27.01
N PRO A 99 -0.56 5.97 27.46
CA PRO A 99 -1.56 6.72 28.22
C PRO A 99 -0.89 7.50 29.37
N GLY A 100 -1.29 8.77 29.57
CA GLY A 100 -0.60 9.68 30.47
C GLY A 100 0.55 10.46 29.83
N GLY A 101 0.82 10.29 28.53
CA GLY A 101 1.67 11.16 27.73
C GLY A 101 3.18 10.83 27.75
N ARG A 102 3.62 9.72 28.38
CA ARG A 102 5.03 9.30 28.34
C ARG A 102 5.44 8.92 26.92
N ARG A 103 6.51 9.56 26.43
CA ARG A 103 7.01 9.38 25.04
C ARG A 103 8.24 8.49 25.01
N SER A 104 8.32 7.63 24.01
CA SER A 104 9.52 6.87 23.60
C SER A 104 9.74 7.08 22.12
N GLN A 105 11.00 7.08 21.67
CA GLN A 105 11.34 7.23 20.26
C GLN A 105 12.05 5.99 19.72
N LEU A 106 11.63 5.53 18.57
CA LEU A 106 12.33 4.54 17.74
C LEU A 106 12.87 5.23 16.48
N GLY A 107 13.95 4.71 15.94
CA GLY A 107 14.55 5.22 14.70
C GLY A 107 16.05 4.89 14.63
N PRO A 108 16.69 5.19 13.50
CA PRO A 108 18.09 4.89 13.28
C PRO A 108 19.00 5.89 14.01
N SER A 109 20.18 5.41 14.38
CA SER A 109 21.33 6.21 14.82
C SER A 109 22.34 6.29 13.68
N SER A 110 22.85 7.47 13.40
CA SER A 110 23.74 7.73 12.25
C SER A 110 25.12 7.07 12.37
N TRP A 111 25.55 6.74 13.58
CA TRP A 111 26.89 6.20 13.88
C TRP A 111 26.95 4.66 13.91
N LEU A 112 25.82 3.96 13.87
CA LEU A 112 25.79 2.49 13.80
C LEU A 112 25.33 2.00 12.43
N PRO A 113 26.05 1.01 11.85
CA PRO A 113 25.61 0.40 10.60
C PRO A 113 24.43 -0.52 10.80
N ALA A 114 23.69 -0.78 9.71
CA ALA A 114 22.66 -1.81 9.68
C ALA A 114 23.25 -3.20 10.02
N PRO A 115 22.56 -4.05 10.80
CA PRO A 115 21.21 -3.89 11.36
C PRO A 115 21.17 -3.22 12.74
N LEU A 116 22.31 -2.73 13.26
CA LEU A 116 22.45 -2.22 14.63
C LEU A 116 21.99 -0.76 14.80
N HIS A 117 21.71 -0.06 13.71
CA HIS A 117 21.39 1.38 13.72
C HIS A 117 20.17 1.73 14.58
N GLY A 118 19.17 0.83 14.73
CA GLY A 118 17.99 1.03 15.60
C GLY A 118 18.23 0.71 17.07
N THR A 119 19.32 0.03 17.41
CA THR A 119 19.57 -0.50 18.77
C THR A 119 19.62 0.58 19.86
N PRO A 120 20.30 1.73 19.68
CA PRO A 120 20.41 2.72 20.76
C PRO A 120 19.03 3.27 21.17
N LYS A 121 18.17 3.61 20.21
CA LYS A 121 16.83 4.12 20.51
C LYS A 121 15.94 3.03 21.11
N LEU A 122 16.02 1.79 20.67
CA LEU A 122 15.30 0.67 21.29
C LEU A 122 15.76 0.46 22.74
N LEU A 123 17.06 0.52 23.03
CA LEU A 123 17.58 0.38 24.39
C LEU A 123 17.12 1.51 25.32
N SER A 124 17.03 2.74 24.83
CA SER A 124 16.57 3.89 25.61
C SER A 124 15.05 3.99 25.71
N ALA A 125 14.28 3.31 24.87
CA ALA A 125 12.83 3.37 24.85
C ALA A 125 12.22 2.84 26.16
N ALA A 126 11.59 3.75 26.94
CA ALA A 126 10.95 3.42 28.21
C ALA A 126 9.68 2.56 28.05
N ALA A 127 9.10 2.56 26.86
CA ALA A 127 7.94 1.74 26.52
C ALA A 127 8.20 0.21 26.61
N PHE A 128 9.46 -0.22 26.60
CA PHE A 128 9.84 -1.62 26.64
C PHE A 128 10.65 -1.96 27.89
N THR A 129 10.29 -3.04 28.57
CA THR A 129 11.08 -3.60 29.67
C THR A 129 12.39 -4.22 29.12
N THR A 130 13.33 -4.51 30.00
CA THR A 130 14.55 -5.26 29.61
C THR A 130 14.23 -6.61 29.00
N ALA A 131 13.22 -7.30 29.54
CA ALA A 131 12.75 -8.61 29.02
C ALA A 131 12.21 -8.47 27.58
N ASP A 132 11.42 -7.41 27.30
CA ASP A 132 10.91 -7.14 25.95
C ASP A 132 12.04 -6.86 24.95
N LYS A 133 13.02 -6.04 25.35
CA LYS A 133 14.19 -5.71 24.51
C LYS A 133 15.01 -6.96 24.15
N LEU A 134 15.22 -7.85 25.13
CA LEU A 134 15.92 -9.12 24.90
C LEU A 134 15.10 -10.07 24.01
N ALA A 135 13.78 -10.11 24.20
CA ALA A 135 12.88 -10.91 23.37
C ALA A 135 12.91 -10.42 21.91
N LEU A 136 12.77 -9.11 21.69
CA LEU A 136 12.87 -8.50 20.36
C LEU A 136 14.22 -8.77 19.69
N ALA A 137 15.35 -8.64 20.43
CA ALA A 137 16.67 -8.92 19.89
C ALA A 137 16.80 -10.40 19.43
N ARG A 138 16.26 -11.36 20.20
CA ARG A 138 16.22 -12.78 19.79
C ARG A 138 15.41 -12.99 18.51
N ALA A 139 14.24 -12.37 18.44
CA ALA A 139 13.38 -12.48 17.27
C ALA A 139 14.02 -11.86 16.02
N PHE A 140 14.61 -10.67 16.14
CA PHE A 140 15.31 -10.02 15.04
C PHE A 140 16.47 -10.88 14.52
N ARG A 141 17.29 -11.43 15.45
CA ARG A 141 18.35 -12.38 15.09
C ARG A 141 17.78 -13.61 14.36
N ALA A 142 16.67 -14.17 14.83
CA ALA A 142 16.05 -15.32 14.17
C ALA A 142 15.53 -14.99 12.77
N MET A 143 14.97 -13.79 12.56
CA MET A 143 14.50 -13.32 11.27
C MET A 143 15.63 -12.93 10.29
N MET A 144 16.90 -12.86 10.72
CA MET A 144 18.04 -12.75 9.81
C MET A 144 18.25 -14.05 9.01
N ASN A 145 17.89 -15.19 9.56
CA ASN A 145 18.01 -16.46 8.86
C ASN A 145 16.94 -16.59 7.76
N PRO A 146 17.23 -17.31 6.66
CA PRO A 146 16.22 -17.58 5.65
C PRO A 146 14.97 -18.22 6.25
N ILE A 147 13.81 -17.70 5.88
CA ILE A 147 12.50 -18.29 6.20
C ILE A 147 11.94 -18.82 4.89
N PRO A 148 11.57 -20.12 4.81
CA PRO A 148 11.00 -20.68 3.61
C PRO A 148 9.74 -19.90 3.18
N PRO A 149 9.62 -19.49 1.91
CA PRO A 149 8.47 -18.72 1.43
C PRO A 149 7.15 -19.51 1.52
N ASP A 150 7.23 -20.82 1.50
CA ASP A 150 6.10 -21.74 1.62
C ASP A 150 5.82 -22.17 3.07
N SER A 151 6.41 -21.51 4.06
CA SER A 151 6.14 -21.77 5.48
C SER A 151 4.65 -21.63 5.78
N THR A 152 4.11 -22.65 6.43
CA THR A 152 2.71 -22.69 6.88
C THR A 152 2.53 -22.21 8.33
N GLU A 153 3.60 -21.70 8.94
CA GLU A 153 3.56 -21.19 10.32
C GLU A 153 2.95 -19.78 10.34
N SER A 154 2.03 -19.54 11.29
CA SER A 154 1.52 -18.22 11.59
C SER A 154 2.55 -17.40 12.38
N LEU A 155 2.47 -16.05 12.26
CA LEU A 155 3.34 -15.19 13.06
C LEU A 155 3.08 -15.38 14.57
N ALA A 156 1.84 -15.57 15.00
CA ALA A 156 1.52 -15.81 16.41
C ALA A 156 2.22 -17.06 16.96
N ASP A 157 2.21 -18.17 16.20
CA ASP A 157 2.90 -19.41 16.61
C ASP A 157 4.42 -19.21 16.61
N TRP A 158 4.96 -18.55 15.60
CA TRP A 158 6.37 -18.23 15.54
C TRP A 158 6.84 -17.36 16.71
N LEU A 159 6.07 -16.31 17.08
CA LEU A 159 6.37 -15.45 18.24
C LEU A 159 6.36 -16.23 19.55
N ARG A 160 5.40 -17.14 19.71
CA ARG A 160 5.31 -18.04 20.87
C ARG A 160 6.53 -18.95 20.95
N ARG A 161 6.90 -19.59 19.84
CA ARG A 161 8.08 -20.47 19.73
C ARG A 161 9.38 -19.71 20.02
N HIS A 162 9.46 -18.44 19.62
CA HIS A 162 10.59 -17.56 19.93
C HIS A 162 10.46 -16.80 21.26
N GLN A 163 9.57 -17.25 22.15
CA GLN A 163 9.43 -16.76 23.52
C GLN A 163 9.32 -15.23 23.61
N GLN A 164 8.48 -14.64 22.74
CA GLN A 164 8.20 -13.22 22.83
C GLN A 164 7.35 -12.91 24.05
N THR A 165 7.69 -11.84 24.76
CA THR A 165 6.94 -11.36 25.91
C THR A 165 5.62 -10.73 25.49
N ALA A 166 4.64 -10.67 26.37
CA ALA A 166 3.38 -10.01 26.13
C ALA A 166 3.59 -8.52 25.75
N GLY A 167 4.51 -7.81 26.45
CA GLY A 167 4.83 -6.43 26.14
C GLY A 167 5.44 -6.25 24.75
N ALA A 168 6.36 -7.13 24.33
CA ALA A 168 6.92 -7.09 22.98
C ALA A 168 5.83 -7.39 21.92
N ILE A 169 4.91 -8.34 22.20
CA ILE A 169 3.81 -8.66 21.29
C ILE A 169 2.89 -7.46 21.10
N GLU A 170 2.38 -6.87 22.18
CA GLU A 170 1.39 -5.80 22.11
C GLU A 170 2.01 -4.47 21.61
N ARG A 171 3.18 -4.08 22.13
CA ARG A 171 3.76 -2.76 21.88
C ARG A 171 4.68 -2.68 20.68
N PHE A 172 5.08 -3.81 20.09
CA PHE A 172 5.89 -3.86 18.88
C PHE A 172 5.24 -4.70 17.77
N TRP A 173 5.10 -6.01 17.98
CA TRP A 173 4.67 -6.91 16.91
C TRP A 173 3.28 -6.56 16.38
N ARG A 174 2.31 -6.36 17.28
CA ARG A 174 0.96 -5.98 16.88
C ARG A 174 0.93 -4.62 16.18
N LEU A 175 1.56 -3.62 16.76
CA LEU A 175 1.53 -2.26 16.20
C LEU A 175 2.28 -2.13 14.87
N VAL A 176 3.45 -2.76 14.74
CA VAL A 176 4.26 -2.67 13.51
C VAL A 176 3.71 -3.60 12.43
N ILE A 177 3.51 -4.88 12.76
CA ILE A 177 3.16 -5.88 11.75
C ILE A 177 1.69 -5.83 11.39
N ALA A 178 0.77 -5.65 12.35
CA ALA A 178 -0.65 -5.51 12.02
C ALA A 178 -0.91 -4.19 11.25
N SER A 179 -0.17 -3.12 11.52
CA SER A 179 -0.28 -1.90 10.70
C SER A 179 0.26 -2.08 9.29
N ALA A 180 1.35 -2.83 9.12
CA ALA A 180 1.98 -3.04 7.82
C ALA A 180 1.25 -4.07 6.95
N LEU A 181 0.66 -5.11 7.56
CA LEU A 181 0.03 -6.25 6.89
C LEU A 181 -1.50 -6.29 7.04
N ASN A 182 -2.04 -5.43 7.89
CA ASN A 182 -3.46 -5.24 8.16
C ASN A 182 -4.21 -6.56 8.46
N ALA A 183 -3.66 -7.36 9.35
CA ALA A 183 -4.29 -8.62 9.79
C ALA A 183 -3.86 -8.97 11.22
N ASP A 184 -4.62 -9.84 11.88
CA ASP A 184 -4.24 -10.39 13.18
C ASP A 184 -3.01 -11.29 13.07
N LEU A 185 -2.22 -11.38 14.13
CA LEU A 185 -0.93 -12.09 14.11
C LEU A 185 -1.04 -13.58 13.80
N ASP A 186 -2.17 -14.21 14.10
CA ASP A 186 -2.48 -15.60 13.75
C ASP A 186 -2.86 -15.79 12.28
N ALA A 187 -3.33 -14.73 11.63
CA ALA A 187 -3.69 -14.68 10.21
C ALA A 187 -2.55 -14.18 9.31
N ILE A 188 -1.34 -14.00 9.84
CA ILE A 188 -0.16 -13.53 9.09
C ILE A 188 0.83 -14.67 8.93
N ALA A 189 1.25 -14.97 7.70
CA ALA A 189 2.36 -15.87 7.42
C ALA A 189 3.72 -15.26 7.83
N VAL A 190 4.58 -16.05 8.45
CA VAL A 190 5.90 -15.60 8.93
C VAL A 190 6.77 -14.97 7.83
N PRO A 191 6.82 -15.49 6.58
CA PRO A 191 7.63 -14.90 5.52
C PRO A 191 7.32 -13.42 5.26
N TYR A 192 6.04 -13.02 5.32
CA TYR A 192 5.64 -11.61 5.14
C TYR A 192 6.05 -10.74 6.32
N ALA A 193 5.88 -11.23 7.55
CA ALA A 193 6.36 -10.51 8.74
C ALA A 193 7.89 -10.34 8.71
N ALA A 194 8.62 -11.38 8.32
CA ALA A 194 10.07 -11.33 8.18
C ALA A 194 10.50 -10.35 7.09
N LYS A 195 9.78 -10.29 5.97
CA LYS A 195 10.03 -9.28 4.93
C LYS A 195 9.87 -7.87 5.51
N VAL A 196 8.79 -7.57 6.20
CA VAL A 196 8.58 -6.26 6.85
C VAL A 196 9.72 -5.93 7.80
N ILE A 197 10.11 -6.85 8.69
CA ILE A 197 11.20 -6.61 9.65
C ILE A 197 12.53 -6.37 8.94
N ARG A 198 12.86 -7.16 7.93
CA ARG A 198 14.11 -7.00 7.18
C ARG A 198 14.16 -5.68 6.43
N GLU A 199 13.10 -5.35 5.71
CA GLU A 199 13.04 -4.13 4.90
C GLU A 199 13.03 -2.87 5.77
N LEU A 200 12.23 -2.83 6.84
CA LEU A 200 12.07 -1.60 7.63
C LEU A 200 13.15 -1.40 8.70
N PHE A 201 13.68 -2.49 9.29
CA PHE A 201 14.52 -2.38 10.48
C PHE A 201 15.94 -2.94 10.32
N MET A 202 16.20 -3.73 9.27
CA MET A 202 17.47 -4.45 9.19
C MET A 202 18.32 -4.04 7.98
N ASN A 203 17.74 -3.78 6.82
CA ASN A 203 18.50 -3.59 5.59
C ASN A 203 19.27 -2.27 5.54
N SER A 204 18.65 -1.17 5.91
CA SER A 204 19.30 0.15 6.00
C SER A 204 18.42 1.17 6.72
N ALA A 205 19.00 2.25 7.22
CA ALA A 205 18.25 3.37 7.78
C ALA A 205 17.34 4.04 6.73
N GLN A 206 17.78 4.12 5.48
CA GLN A 206 17.01 4.67 4.37
C GLN A 206 15.76 3.81 4.08
N ALA A 207 15.89 2.48 4.12
CA ALA A 207 14.79 1.57 3.83
C ALA A 207 13.62 1.75 4.80
N GLY A 208 13.91 2.00 6.09
CA GLY A 208 12.92 2.23 7.14
C GLY A 208 12.42 3.68 7.25
N ALA A 209 12.92 4.62 6.46
CA ALA A 209 12.40 5.98 6.47
C ALA A 209 10.93 5.99 6.01
N MET A 210 10.07 6.68 6.78
CA MET A 210 8.63 6.76 6.56
C MET A 210 8.29 8.03 5.77
N GLY A 211 7.58 7.85 4.65
CA GLY A 211 7.12 8.93 3.78
C GLY A 211 5.62 9.13 3.86
N MET A 212 5.19 10.37 3.91
CA MET A 212 3.78 10.79 3.94
C MET A 212 3.55 11.89 2.91
N SER A 213 2.41 11.85 2.22
CA SER A 213 2.08 12.90 1.24
C SER A 213 1.78 14.22 1.95
N SER A 214 2.40 15.30 1.45
CA SER A 214 2.14 16.67 1.90
C SER A 214 0.92 17.31 1.24
N VAL A 215 0.28 16.60 0.30
CA VAL A 215 -0.94 17.00 -0.40
C VAL A 215 -1.95 15.84 -0.34
N PRO A 216 -3.24 16.07 -0.62
CA PRO A 216 -4.20 14.98 -0.78
C PRO A 216 -3.75 13.99 -1.85
N LEU A 217 -4.04 12.70 -1.66
CA LEU A 217 -3.66 11.66 -2.63
C LEU A 217 -4.25 11.92 -4.03
N SER A 218 -5.44 12.52 -4.13
CA SER A 218 -6.03 12.93 -5.41
C SER A 218 -5.18 13.96 -6.15
N GLU A 219 -4.54 14.90 -5.44
CA GLU A 219 -3.60 15.86 -6.03
C GLU A 219 -2.27 15.20 -6.40
N LEU A 220 -1.76 14.31 -5.53
CA LEU A 220 -0.56 13.55 -5.82
C LEU A 220 -0.69 12.76 -7.13
N TYR A 221 -1.84 12.10 -7.35
CA TYR A 221 -2.08 11.32 -8.56
C TYR A 221 -2.56 12.15 -9.77
N ALA A 222 -2.82 13.46 -9.61
CA ALA A 222 -3.01 14.36 -10.72
C ALA A 222 -1.76 14.40 -11.63
N GLY A 223 -0.55 14.20 -11.07
CA GLY A 223 0.69 14.01 -11.81
C GLY A 223 0.63 12.86 -12.81
N ALA A 224 0.02 11.73 -12.46
CA ALA A 224 -0.17 10.61 -13.38
C ALA A 224 -1.11 10.96 -14.53
N SER A 225 -2.20 11.66 -14.24
CA SER A 225 -3.14 12.13 -15.26
C SER A 225 -2.46 13.10 -16.25
N GLN A 226 -1.63 14.01 -15.74
CA GLN A 226 -0.89 14.94 -16.58
C GLN A 226 0.15 14.22 -17.43
N PHE A 227 0.98 13.36 -16.83
CA PHE A 227 1.97 12.55 -17.53
C PHE A 227 1.34 11.74 -18.69
N LEU A 228 0.22 11.08 -18.42
CA LEU A 228 -0.49 10.28 -19.43
C LEU A 228 -1.01 11.14 -20.58
N ARG A 229 -1.61 12.32 -20.30
CA ARG A 229 -2.05 13.27 -21.34
C ARG A 229 -0.89 13.75 -22.18
N ASP A 230 0.23 14.10 -21.58
CA ASP A 230 1.44 14.58 -22.27
C ASP A 230 2.03 13.50 -23.21
N LYS A 231 1.81 12.23 -22.88
CA LYS A 231 2.15 11.07 -23.73
C LYS A 231 1.06 10.71 -24.75
N GLY A 232 -0.02 11.47 -24.83
CA GLY A 232 -1.12 11.24 -25.76
C GLY A 232 -2.06 10.10 -25.37
N ALA A 233 -2.01 9.64 -24.11
CA ALA A 233 -2.93 8.62 -23.60
C ALA A 233 -4.35 9.15 -23.42
N ARG A 234 -5.34 8.28 -23.55
CA ARG A 234 -6.76 8.57 -23.32
C ARG A 234 -7.19 8.09 -21.95
N LEU A 235 -7.82 8.98 -21.16
CA LEU A 235 -8.36 8.69 -19.84
C LEU A 235 -9.88 8.60 -19.92
N HIS A 236 -10.45 7.43 -19.70
CA HIS A 236 -11.88 7.17 -19.64
C HIS A 236 -12.31 7.06 -18.19
N LEU A 237 -12.56 8.21 -17.55
CA LEU A 237 -13.07 8.29 -16.18
C LEU A 237 -14.60 8.12 -16.15
N ASN A 238 -15.19 7.81 -14.98
CA ASN A 238 -16.60 7.47 -14.82
C ASN A 238 -17.06 6.35 -15.76
N THR A 239 -16.16 5.45 -16.14
CA THR A 239 -16.39 4.42 -17.14
C THR A 239 -16.16 3.05 -16.54
N ASN A 240 -17.22 2.26 -16.44
CA ASN A 240 -17.17 0.90 -15.92
C ASN A 240 -17.08 -0.08 -17.08
N VAL A 241 -16.12 -1.01 -16.98
CA VAL A 241 -15.99 -2.13 -17.93
C VAL A 241 -16.99 -3.21 -17.54
N GLU A 242 -17.76 -3.68 -18.50
CA GLU A 242 -18.78 -4.71 -18.33
C GLU A 242 -18.31 -6.08 -18.82
N SER A 243 -17.60 -6.12 -19.96
CA SER A 243 -17.02 -7.35 -20.53
C SER A 243 -15.79 -7.03 -21.38
N ALA A 244 -15.05 -8.07 -21.75
CA ALA A 244 -14.04 -7.97 -22.78
C ALA A 244 -14.07 -9.24 -23.66
N GLU A 245 -13.84 -9.07 -24.95
CA GLU A 245 -13.85 -10.13 -25.95
C GLU A 245 -12.55 -10.11 -26.74
N TRP A 246 -12.06 -11.28 -27.09
CA TRP A 246 -10.87 -11.44 -27.95
C TRP A 246 -11.31 -11.90 -29.34
N ASP A 247 -10.93 -11.13 -30.36
CA ASP A 247 -11.13 -11.50 -31.77
C ASP A 247 -9.82 -12.07 -32.33
N GLU A 248 -9.81 -13.36 -32.56
CA GLU A 248 -8.64 -14.06 -33.10
C GLU A 248 -8.32 -13.69 -34.57
N ALA A 249 -9.34 -13.31 -35.36
CA ALA A 249 -9.15 -13.01 -36.76
C ALA A 249 -8.32 -11.75 -36.99
N VAL A 250 -8.48 -10.76 -36.09
CA VAL A 250 -7.74 -9.49 -36.13
C VAL A 250 -6.76 -9.35 -34.99
N SER A 251 -6.67 -10.33 -34.08
CA SER A 251 -5.80 -10.34 -32.89
C SER A 251 -5.99 -9.09 -32.02
N GLN A 252 -7.22 -8.74 -31.72
CA GLN A 252 -7.57 -7.57 -30.95
C GLN A 252 -8.58 -7.86 -29.83
N TRP A 253 -8.46 -7.10 -28.75
CA TRP A 253 -9.43 -7.02 -27.67
C TRP A 253 -10.48 -5.98 -27.96
N SER A 254 -11.75 -6.31 -27.69
CA SER A 254 -12.88 -5.40 -27.60
C SER A 254 -13.30 -5.27 -26.14
N VAL A 255 -13.06 -4.12 -25.53
CA VAL A 255 -13.45 -3.84 -24.14
C VAL A 255 -14.76 -3.06 -24.13
N HIS A 256 -15.80 -3.70 -23.63
CA HIS A 256 -17.16 -3.14 -23.62
C HIS A 256 -17.43 -2.37 -22.32
N THR A 257 -17.93 -1.16 -22.49
CA THR A 257 -18.41 -0.33 -21.41
C THR A 257 -19.87 0.03 -21.67
N ARG A 258 -20.55 0.65 -20.71
CA ARG A 258 -21.92 1.08 -20.90
C ARG A 258 -22.10 2.07 -22.06
N THR A 259 -21.09 2.84 -22.41
CA THR A 259 -21.19 3.95 -23.36
C THR A 259 -20.44 3.74 -24.68
N CYS A 260 -19.44 2.88 -24.70
CA CYS A 260 -18.60 2.62 -25.89
C CYS A 260 -17.88 1.29 -25.83
N THR A 261 -17.38 0.86 -26.98
CA THR A 261 -16.43 -0.28 -27.10
C THR A 261 -15.05 0.29 -27.44
N LEU A 262 -14.03 -0.17 -26.73
CA LEU A 262 -12.63 0.22 -26.92
C LEU A 262 -11.85 -0.94 -27.55
N GLY A 263 -11.33 -0.74 -28.75
CA GLY A 263 -10.44 -1.69 -29.40
C GLY A 263 -9.00 -1.56 -28.91
N SER A 264 -8.28 -2.67 -28.78
CA SER A 264 -6.93 -2.70 -28.20
C SER A 264 -6.15 -3.93 -28.62
N ASP A 265 -4.87 -3.79 -28.94
CA ASP A 265 -3.99 -4.91 -29.29
C ASP A 265 -3.60 -5.72 -28.05
N CYS A 266 -3.51 -5.04 -26.90
CA CYS A 266 -3.18 -5.65 -25.62
C CYS A 266 -4.09 -5.14 -24.51
N LEU A 267 -4.23 -5.93 -23.44
CA LEU A 267 -5.05 -5.62 -22.28
C LEU A 267 -4.22 -5.76 -20.99
N VAL A 268 -4.34 -4.80 -20.09
CA VAL A 268 -3.85 -4.91 -18.71
C VAL A 268 -5.04 -4.78 -17.76
N ILE A 269 -5.35 -5.84 -17.01
CA ILE A 269 -6.43 -5.85 -16.02
C ILE A 269 -5.82 -5.53 -14.66
N ALA A 270 -5.96 -4.26 -14.25
CA ALA A 270 -5.43 -3.71 -13.00
C ALA A 270 -6.54 -3.52 -11.94
N LEU A 271 -7.43 -4.48 -11.85
CA LEU A 271 -8.56 -4.49 -10.93
C LEU A 271 -8.18 -5.14 -9.60
N PRO A 272 -8.81 -4.75 -8.47
CA PRO A 272 -8.71 -5.52 -7.24
C PRO A 272 -9.39 -6.90 -7.43
N PHE A 273 -8.99 -7.89 -6.64
CA PHE A 273 -9.41 -9.28 -6.84
C PHE A 273 -10.95 -9.47 -6.83
N GLU A 274 -11.68 -8.73 -5.99
CA GLU A 274 -13.15 -8.80 -5.96
C GLU A 274 -13.82 -8.20 -7.21
N ALA A 275 -13.16 -7.27 -7.88
CA ALA A 275 -13.66 -6.74 -9.13
C ALA A 275 -13.26 -7.66 -10.30
N MET A 276 -12.08 -8.28 -10.23
CA MET A 276 -11.68 -9.34 -11.17
C MET A 276 -12.64 -10.52 -11.10
N GLN A 277 -13.03 -10.97 -9.90
CA GLN A 277 -14.02 -12.03 -9.71
C GLN A 277 -15.34 -11.74 -10.42
N LYS A 278 -15.77 -10.46 -10.41
CA LYS A 278 -16.99 -10.03 -11.12
C LYS A 278 -16.82 -9.95 -12.63
N LEU A 279 -15.62 -9.64 -13.11
CA LEU A 279 -15.35 -9.55 -14.54
C LEU A 279 -15.14 -10.93 -15.18
N LEU A 280 -14.58 -11.90 -14.44
CA LEU A 280 -14.26 -13.24 -14.96
C LEU A 280 -15.39 -13.92 -15.76
N PRO A 281 -16.66 -13.93 -15.32
CA PRO A 281 -17.76 -14.51 -16.08
C PRO A 281 -18.07 -13.80 -17.42
N HIS A 282 -17.52 -12.61 -17.61
CA HIS A 282 -17.70 -11.76 -18.78
C HIS A 282 -16.42 -11.64 -19.64
N MET A 283 -15.48 -12.56 -19.41
CA MET A 283 -14.28 -12.74 -20.23
C MET A 283 -14.43 -13.97 -21.14
N PRO A 284 -13.68 -14.05 -22.24
CA PRO A 284 -13.72 -15.23 -23.11
C PRO A 284 -13.36 -16.52 -22.35
N PRO A 285 -14.05 -17.63 -22.62
CA PRO A 285 -13.66 -18.94 -22.08
C PRO A 285 -12.23 -19.28 -22.50
N VAL A 286 -11.41 -19.77 -21.56
CA VAL A 286 -10.02 -20.11 -21.83
C VAL A 286 -9.54 -21.26 -20.94
N THR A 287 -8.61 -22.06 -21.44
CA THR A 287 -7.91 -23.06 -20.64
C THR A 287 -7.23 -22.37 -19.45
N HIS A 288 -7.33 -22.95 -18.26
CA HIS A 288 -6.87 -22.38 -16.98
C HIS A 288 -7.65 -21.16 -16.46
N GLY A 289 -8.77 -20.76 -17.09
CA GLY A 289 -9.66 -19.74 -16.55
C GLY A 289 -10.27 -20.11 -15.18
N GLU A 290 -10.61 -21.39 -15.00
CA GLU A 290 -11.10 -21.94 -13.74
C GLU A 290 -10.05 -21.90 -12.62
N GLU A 291 -8.76 -22.05 -12.95
CA GLU A 291 -7.68 -21.91 -11.99
C GLU A 291 -7.59 -20.47 -11.47
N LEU A 292 -7.61 -19.49 -12.37
CA LEU A 292 -7.61 -18.08 -12.00
C LEU A 292 -8.86 -17.73 -11.17
N ALA A 293 -10.03 -18.29 -11.47
CA ALA A 293 -11.25 -18.07 -10.69
C ALA A 293 -11.08 -18.58 -9.25
N ARG A 294 -10.55 -19.82 -9.07
CA ARG A 294 -10.26 -20.38 -7.74
C ARG A 294 -9.23 -19.55 -6.96
N GLN A 295 -8.18 -19.07 -7.64
CA GLN A 295 -7.18 -18.19 -7.04
C GLN A 295 -7.81 -16.90 -6.53
N VAL A 296 -8.62 -16.23 -7.35
CA VAL A 296 -9.30 -14.98 -7.00
C VAL A 296 -10.30 -15.17 -5.84
N GLU A 297 -11.00 -16.31 -5.78
CA GLU A 297 -11.94 -16.65 -4.70
C GLU A 297 -11.26 -16.89 -3.35
N SER A 298 -9.98 -17.25 -3.35
CA SER A 298 -9.24 -17.57 -2.13
C SER A 298 -8.90 -16.35 -1.26
N PHE A 299 -8.95 -15.15 -1.82
CA PHE A 299 -8.59 -13.93 -1.09
C PHE A 299 -9.71 -13.44 -0.19
N THR A 300 -9.32 -12.98 0.99
CA THR A 300 -10.25 -12.37 1.97
C THR A 300 -9.84 -10.95 2.29
N HIS A 301 -10.81 -10.08 2.55
CA HIS A 301 -10.56 -8.70 2.91
C HIS A 301 -10.30 -8.51 4.40
N TRP A 302 -9.46 -7.50 4.68
CA TRP A 302 -9.25 -6.94 6.01
C TRP A 302 -9.58 -5.45 6.01
N PRO A 303 -10.39 -4.97 6.96
CA PRO A 303 -10.77 -3.57 7.04
C PRO A 303 -9.69 -2.71 7.70
N ILE A 304 -9.66 -1.43 7.31
CA ILE A 304 -8.99 -0.35 8.04
C ILE A 304 -10.04 0.71 8.35
N CYS A 305 -10.01 1.24 9.55
CA CYS A 305 -10.85 2.37 9.93
C CYS A 305 -10.01 3.60 10.21
N SER A 306 -10.50 4.76 9.82
CA SER A 306 -9.94 6.05 10.22
C SER A 306 -11.00 6.97 10.80
N VAL A 307 -10.65 7.63 11.90
CA VAL A 307 -11.48 8.65 12.54
C VAL A 307 -10.81 9.99 12.31
N HIS A 308 -11.52 10.90 11.67
CA HIS A 308 -11.07 12.24 11.35
C HIS A 308 -11.70 13.23 12.32
N LEU A 309 -10.88 14.03 13.00
CA LEU A 309 -11.30 14.93 14.08
C LEU A 309 -10.73 16.32 13.83
N TRP A 310 -11.59 17.35 13.82
CA TRP A 310 -11.19 18.76 13.72
C TRP A 310 -11.48 19.47 15.03
N PHE A 311 -10.45 20.13 15.59
CA PHE A 311 -10.52 20.86 16.83
C PHE A 311 -10.25 22.35 16.60
N ASP A 312 -10.81 23.22 17.44
CA ASP A 312 -10.67 24.68 17.41
C ASP A 312 -9.27 25.18 17.82
N ARG A 313 -8.39 24.30 18.31
CA ARG A 313 -7.05 24.64 18.76
C ARG A 313 -6.05 23.51 18.53
N GLN A 314 -4.76 23.81 18.72
CA GLN A 314 -3.70 22.81 18.64
C GLN A 314 -3.82 21.81 19.80
N ILE A 315 -3.86 20.52 19.46
CA ILE A 315 -3.93 19.41 20.43
C ILE A 315 -2.53 18.89 20.77
N THR A 316 -1.63 18.85 19.80
CA THR A 316 -0.28 18.28 19.95
C THR A 316 0.71 18.93 19.00
N ASP A 317 1.98 18.93 19.40
CA ASP A 317 3.15 19.34 18.61
C ASP A 317 3.71 18.22 17.72
N LEU A 318 3.12 17.02 17.78
CA LEU A 318 3.60 15.87 17.02
C LEU A 318 2.93 15.78 15.64
N PRO A 319 3.70 15.58 14.57
CA PRO A 319 3.14 15.34 13.25
C PRO A 319 2.49 13.95 13.13
N HIS A 320 2.96 12.98 13.89
CA HIS A 320 2.40 11.64 14.01
C HIS A 320 2.84 10.95 15.29
N ALA A 321 2.10 9.95 15.73
CA ALA A 321 2.45 9.12 16.87
C ALA A 321 1.84 7.72 16.78
N VAL A 322 2.54 6.73 17.35
CA VAL A 322 2.01 5.41 17.68
C VAL A 322 1.39 5.49 19.07
N LEU A 323 0.15 5.11 19.22
CA LEU A 323 -0.59 5.12 20.47
C LEU A 323 -0.55 3.72 21.08
N LEU A 324 0.06 3.61 22.28
CA LEU A 324 0.28 2.34 22.96
C LEU A 324 -0.89 1.96 23.86
N ASP A 325 -1.08 0.65 24.04
CA ASP A 325 -1.98 0.06 25.02
C ASP A 325 -3.46 0.47 24.87
N ARG A 326 -3.86 0.91 23.67
CA ARG A 326 -5.24 1.26 23.32
C ARG A 326 -5.58 0.67 21.95
N GLU A 327 -6.85 0.77 21.58
CA GLU A 327 -7.35 0.19 20.36
C GLU A 327 -6.93 0.99 19.11
N ILE A 328 -6.85 2.32 19.23
CA ILE A 328 -6.34 3.17 18.14
C ILE A 328 -4.82 3.06 18.07
N HIS A 329 -4.29 2.68 16.91
CA HIS A 329 -2.87 2.40 16.72
C HIS A 329 -2.06 3.64 16.38
N TRP A 330 -2.57 4.54 15.52
CA TRP A 330 -1.83 5.66 14.98
C TRP A 330 -2.62 6.96 15.04
N MET A 331 -1.92 8.04 15.26
CA MET A 331 -2.40 9.42 15.12
C MET A 331 -1.53 10.14 14.09
N TYR A 332 -2.17 10.82 13.14
CA TYR A 332 -1.54 11.72 12.18
C TYR A 332 -2.13 13.12 12.30
N ASN A 333 -1.28 14.12 12.47
CA ASN A 333 -1.69 15.52 12.51
C ASN A 333 -1.67 16.10 11.11
N LYS A 334 -2.80 16.05 10.43
CA LYS A 334 -2.95 16.49 9.04
C LYS A 334 -2.71 17.99 8.88
N SER A 335 -2.98 18.81 9.90
CA SER A 335 -2.66 20.24 9.89
C SER A 335 -1.15 20.50 9.78
N MET A 336 -0.32 19.62 10.34
CA MET A 336 1.14 19.72 10.23
C MET A 336 1.68 19.04 8.97
N LEU A 337 1.13 17.88 8.61
CA LEU A 337 1.58 17.10 7.45
C LEU A 337 1.15 17.69 6.11
N GLN A 338 0.02 18.41 6.11
CA GLN A 338 -0.56 19.05 4.92
C GLN A 338 -0.78 20.54 5.19
N PRO A 339 0.28 21.37 5.24
CA PRO A 339 0.24 22.75 5.73
C PRO A 339 -0.57 23.71 4.83
N TRP A 340 -0.91 23.30 3.61
CA TRP A 340 -1.83 24.04 2.73
C TRP A 340 -3.27 24.10 3.26
N ARG A 341 -3.62 23.21 4.20
CA ARG A 341 -4.91 23.23 4.91
C ARG A 341 -4.92 24.39 5.89
N GLN A 342 -5.57 25.48 5.52
CA GLN A 342 -5.72 26.66 6.37
C GLN A 342 -6.77 26.37 7.46
N HIS A 343 -6.35 25.62 8.48
CA HIS A 343 -7.16 25.36 9.67
C HIS A 343 -6.41 25.88 10.90
N GLU A 344 -7.01 26.79 11.66
CA GLU A 344 -6.37 27.41 12.83
C GLU A 344 -6.13 26.43 13.97
N GLY A 345 -6.92 25.35 14.05
CA GLY A 345 -6.83 24.30 15.05
C GLY A 345 -6.05 23.07 14.59
N SER A 346 -6.40 21.90 15.13
CA SER A 346 -5.85 20.60 14.74
C SER A 346 -6.83 19.81 13.89
N TYR A 347 -6.38 19.30 12.77
CA TYR A 347 -7.01 18.19 12.06
C TYR A 347 -6.20 16.93 12.31
N LEU A 348 -6.76 16.02 13.11
CA LEU A 348 -6.14 14.74 13.46
C LEU A 348 -6.86 13.59 12.73
N GLU A 349 -6.08 12.68 12.18
CA GLU A 349 -6.57 11.42 11.64
C GLU A 349 -6.04 10.27 12.52
N LEU A 350 -6.96 9.49 13.07
CA LEU A 350 -6.68 8.33 13.92
C LEU A 350 -6.92 7.07 13.11
N VAL A 351 -5.97 6.14 13.10
CA VAL A 351 -6.03 4.94 12.25
C VAL A 351 -6.00 3.67 13.11
N GLN A 352 -6.95 2.79 12.81
CA GLN A 352 -7.05 1.45 13.36
C GLN A 352 -6.90 0.41 12.24
N SER A 353 -5.82 -0.37 12.26
CA SER A 353 -5.57 -1.50 11.36
C SER A 353 -6.10 -2.80 11.94
N ALA A 354 -6.32 -3.82 11.10
CA ALA A 354 -6.89 -5.12 11.47
C ALA A 354 -8.23 -4.97 12.24
N SER A 355 -9.06 -4.04 11.81
CA SER A 355 -10.10 -3.41 12.62
C SER A 355 -11.49 -4.04 12.45
N ARG A 356 -11.61 -5.37 12.39
CA ARG A 356 -12.92 -6.04 12.18
C ARG A 356 -13.96 -5.65 13.23
N GLU A 357 -13.57 -5.66 14.51
CA GLU A 357 -14.46 -5.28 15.62
C GLU A 357 -14.78 -3.80 15.58
N PHE A 358 -13.77 -2.94 15.40
CA PHE A 358 -13.98 -1.50 15.30
C PHE A 358 -14.85 -1.12 14.08
N ALA A 359 -14.67 -1.80 12.96
CA ALA A 359 -15.47 -1.61 11.76
C ALA A 359 -16.94 -2.01 11.94
N ALA A 360 -17.25 -2.92 12.87
CA ALA A 360 -18.61 -3.35 13.18
C ALA A 360 -19.37 -2.34 14.06
N ARG A 361 -18.67 -1.44 14.78
CA ARG A 361 -19.29 -0.47 15.69
C ARG A 361 -20.11 0.56 14.96
N GLU A 362 -21.11 1.10 15.63
CA GLU A 362 -21.84 2.27 15.16
C GLU A 362 -20.93 3.51 15.10
N ARG A 363 -21.22 4.41 14.14
CA ARG A 363 -20.39 5.60 13.90
C ARG A 363 -20.17 6.43 15.17
N LYS A 364 -21.24 6.67 15.94
CA LYS A 364 -21.17 7.50 17.14
C LYS A 364 -20.28 6.88 18.19
N GLU A 365 -20.46 5.59 18.46
CA GLU A 365 -19.68 4.80 19.41
C GLU A 365 -18.19 4.82 19.05
N ALA A 366 -17.85 4.56 17.79
CA ALA A 366 -16.47 4.56 17.32
C ALA A 366 -15.78 5.92 17.47
N ILE A 367 -16.49 7.04 17.22
CA ILE A 367 -15.96 8.38 17.41
C ILE A 367 -15.80 8.70 18.90
N GLU A 368 -16.77 8.35 19.74
CA GLU A 368 -16.70 8.56 21.19
C GLU A 368 -15.53 7.78 21.81
N GLN A 369 -15.34 6.52 21.40
CA GLN A 369 -14.19 5.70 21.81
C GLN A 369 -12.86 6.36 21.40
N ALA A 370 -12.75 6.78 20.16
CA ALA A 370 -11.55 7.43 19.65
C ALA A 370 -11.21 8.73 20.41
N LEU A 371 -12.21 9.54 20.74
CA LEU A 371 -12.05 10.74 21.55
C LEU A 371 -11.63 10.43 23.00
N ALA A 372 -12.23 9.42 23.59
CA ALA A 372 -11.88 8.98 24.95
C ALA A 372 -10.43 8.55 25.03
N GLU A 373 -9.99 7.69 24.09
CA GLU A 373 -8.59 7.26 24.01
C GLU A 373 -7.64 8.43 23.74
N LEU A 374 -7.95 9.28 22.75
CA LEU A 374 -7.12 10.43 22.40
C LEU A 374 -6.89 11.36 23.60
N THR A 375 -7.91 11.51 24.46
CA THR A 375 -7.85 12.33 25.67
C THR A 375 -6.84 11.80 26.70
N GLU A 376 -6.62 10.48 26.76
CA GLU A 376 -5.64 9.87 27.65
C GLU A 376 -4.20 10.16 27.21
N PHE A 377 -3.97 10.33 25.90
CA PHE A 377 -2.66 10.68 25.34
C PHE A 377 -2.40 12.18 25.33
N PHE A 378 -3.44 12.96 25.05
CA PHE A 378 -3.37 14.42 24.90
C PHE A 378 -4.46 15.10 25.73
N PRO A 379 -4.17 15.45 27.00
CA PRO A 379 -5.15 16.06 27.90
C PRO A 379 -5.79 17.34 27.36
N GLN A 380 -5.11 18.07 26.45
CA GLN A 380 -5.60 19.27 25.75
C GLN A 380 -6.92 19.04 25.02
N VAL A 381 -7.24 17.81 24.64
CA VAL A 381 -8.53 17.43 24.02
C VAL A 381 -9.72 17.81 24.91
N LYS A 382 -9.57 17.78 26.26
CA LYS A 382 -10.63 18.14 27.20
C LYS A 382 -11.03 19.62 27.13
N GLU A 383 -10.08 20.47 26.75
CA GLU A 383 -10.27 21.91 26.68
C GLU A 383 -10.60 22.39 25.26
N ALA A 384 -10.46 21.51 24.27
CA ALA A 384 -10.72 21.80 22.89
C ALA A 384 -12.18 21.53 22.52
N LYS A 385 -12.70 22.36 21.64
CA LYS A 385 -14.01 22.12 21.03
C LYS A 385 -13.81 21.25 19.78
N LEU A 386 -14.48 20.09 19.76
CA LEU A 386 -14.59 19.29 18.55
C LEU A 386 -15.56 19.99 17.57
N GLU A 387 -15.08 20.40 16.42
CA GLU A 387 -15.89 21.12 15.42
C GLU A 387 -16.52 20.17 14.41
N LYS A 388 -15.76 19.18 13.94
CA LYS A 388 -16.20 18.18 12.96
C LYS A 388 -15.62 16.82 13.31
N ALA A 389 -16.35 15.75 12.93
CA ALA A 389 -15.87 14.38 13.02
C ALA A 389 -16.39 13.54 11.84
N ALA A 390 -15.52 12.69 11.30
CA ALA A 390 -15.90 11.69 10.31
C ALA A 390 -15.30 10.33 10.66
N LEU A 391 -16.01 9.25 10.32
CA LEU A 391 -15.52 7.88 10.40
C LEU A 391 -15.55 7.29 9.00
N ILE A 392 -14.39 6.81 8.57
CA ILE A 392 -14.24 6.04 7.32
C ILE A 392 -13.98 4.59 7.68
N LYS A 393 -14.76 3.71 7.10
CA LYS A 393 -14.61 2.25 7.22
C LYS A 393 -14.27 1.70 5.84
N GLU A 394 -12.99 1.55 5.53
CA GLU A 394 -12.59 0.86 4.30
C GLU A 394 -12.59 -0.64 4.56
N VAL A 395 -13.74 -1.27 4.30
CA VAL A 395 -13.92 -2.71 4.57
C VAL A 395 -13.15 -3.61 3.63
N ARG A 396 -12.66 -3.07 2.51
CA ARG A 396 -11.86 -3.78 1.48
C ARG A 396 -10.48 -3.17 1.34
N ALA A 397 -9.86 -2.80 2.46
CA ALA A 397 -8.59 -2.07 2.46
C ALA A 397 -7.45 -2.90 1.86
N THR A 398 -7.28 -4.13 2.34
CA THR A 398 -6.22 -5.04 1.91
C THR A 398 -6.76 -6.46 1.75
N PHE A 399 -6.01 -7.32 1.06
CA PHE A 399 -6.20 -8.76 1.25
C PHE A 399 -5.31 -9.27 2.40
N GLY A 400 -5.76 -10.34 3.06
CA GLY A 400 -5.00 -11.00 4.11
C GLY A 400 -3.84 -11.84 3.54
N VAL A 401 -2.80 -12.03 4.34
CA VAL A 401 -1.61 -12.82 3.98
C VAL A 401 -1.45 -14.07 4.87
N PRO A 402 -2.47 -14.95 4.93
CA PRO A 402 -2.38 -16.17 5.74
C PRO A 402 -1.32 -17.13 5.20
N PRO A 403 -0.88 -18.09 6.02
CA PRO A 403 0.02 -19.15 5.58
C PRO A 403 -0.47 -19.84 4.31
N GLY A 404 0.43 -19.98 3.32
CA GLY A 404 0.14 -20.63 2.05
C GLY A 404 -0.45 -19.75 0.96
N ILE A 405 -0.75 -18.48 1.21
CA ILE A 405 -1.37 -17.57 0.23
C ILE A 405 -0.54 -17.39 -1.04
N ASP A 406 0.80 -17.45 -0.96
CA ASP A 406 1.68 -17.25 -2.12
C ASP A 406 1.45 -18.27 -3.25
N LYS A 407 1.04 -19.48 -2.91
CA LYS A 407 0.70 -20.52 -3.90
C LYS A 407 -0.58 -20.21 -4.69
N LEU A 408 -1.40 -19.30 -4.17
CA LEU A 408 -2.67 -18.89 -4.75
C LEU A 408 -2.58 -17.53 -5.47
N ARG A 409 -1.48 -16.82 -5.35
CA ARG A 409 -1.28 -15.54 -6.03
C ARG A 409 -0.88 -15.80 -7.49
N PRO A 410 -1.70 -15.36 -8.48
CA PRO A 410 -1.38 -15.56 -9.89
C PRO A 410 -0.18 -14.71 -10.34
N SER A 411 0.49 -15.12 -11.40
CA SER A 411 1.47 -14.28 -12.09
C SER A 411 0.79 -13.12 -12.82
N SER A 412 1.61 -12.20 -13.36
CA SER A 412 1.10 -11.13 -14.24
C SER A 412 0.63 -11.68 -15.59
N ILE A 413 1.18 -12.79 -16.07
CA ILE A 413 0.77 -13.42 -17.31
C ILE A 413 -0.59 -14.10 -17.08
N SER A 414 -1.60 -13.65 -17.80
CA SER A 414 -2.95 -14.21 -17.72
C SER A 414 -3.12 -15.41 -18.66
N PRO A 415 -4.18 -16.20 -18.50
CA PRO A 415 -4.47 -17.29 -19.44
C PRO A 415 -4.91 -16.82 -20.85
N TRP A 416 -5.24 -15.56 -21.03
CA TRP A 416 -5.66 -15.00 -22.33
C TRP A 416 -4.48 -14.41 -23.10
N SER A 417 -4.55 -14.52 -24.43
CA SER A 417 -3.56 -13.91 -25.33
C SER A 417 -3.51 -12.39 -25.18
N ASN A 418 -2.31 -11.82 -25.17
CA ASN A 418 -2.08 -10.37 -25.08
C ASN A 418 -2.80 -9.69 -23.88
N CYS A 419 -3.03 -10.43 -22.80
CA CYS A 419 -3.69 -9.94 -21.61
C CYS A 419 -2.83 -10.18 -20.36
N PHE A 420 -2.65 -9.16 -19.56
CA PHE A 420 -1.80 -9.18 -18.37
C PHE A 420 -2.58 -8.74 -17.13
N LEU A 421 -2.23 -9.30 -15.97
CA LEU A 421 -2.80 -8.95 -14.69
C LEU A 421 -1.89 -7.99 -13.93
N ALA A 422 -2.49 -7.02 -13.29
CA ALA A 422 -1.83 -6.16 -12.31
C ALA A 422 -2.74 -5.96 -11.08
N GLY A 423 -2.14 -5.67 -9.96
CA GLY A 423 -2.84 -5.50 -8.67
C GLY A 423 -1.96 -5.99 -7.53
N ASP A 424 -2.18 -5.48 -6.34
CA ASP A 424 -1.43 -5.86 -5.15
C ASP A 424 -1.55 -7.35 -4.80
N TRP A 425 -2.57 -8.03 -5.31
CA TRP A 425 -2.90 -9.44 -5.07
C TRP A 425 -2.16 -10.44 -5.97
N ILE A 426 -1.52 -10.02 -7.08
CA ILE A 426 -0.71 -10.92 -7.91
C ILE A 426 0.64 -11.23 -7.23
N ALA A 427 1.37 -12.23 -7.72
CA ALA A 427 2.64 -12.71 -7.17
C ALA A 427 3.77 -11.69 -7.37
N THR A 428 3.87 -10.69 -6.51
CA THR A 428 4.92 -9.66 -6.53
C THR A 428 6.03 -9.90 -5.51
N GLY A 429 5.86 -10.87 -4.61
CA GLY A 429 6.72 -11.07 -3.45
C GLY A 429 6.55 -10.01 -2.34
N TRP A 430 5.56 -9.11 -2.48
CA TRP A 430 5.19 -8.09 -1.49
C TRP A 430 3.75 -8.30 -0.98
N PRO A 431 3.45 -7.90 0.27
CA PRO A 431 2.08 -7.96 0.81
C PRO A 431 1.17 -6.94 0.13
N SER A 432 -0.11 -6.90 0.53
CA SER A 432 -1.09 -5.92 0.05
C SER A 432 -0.69 -4.49 0.43
N THR A 433 0.04 -3.81 -0.45
CA THR A 433 0.58 -2.48 -0.25
C THR A 433 0.58 -1.67 -1.55
N MET A 434 0.76 -0.36 -1.46
CA MET A 434 0.99 0.49 -2.63
C MET A 434 2.26 0.08 -3.41
N GLU A 435 3.30 -0.40 -2.71
CA GLU A 435 4.51 -0.96 -3.35
C GLU A 435 4.17 -2.18 -4.19
N SER A 436 3.42 -3.14 -3.64
CA SER A 436 2.98 -4.33 -4.39
C SER A 436 2.16 -3.94 -5.63
N ALA A 437 1.26 -2.95 -5.48
CA ALA A 437 0.46 -2.44 -6.58
C ALA A 437 1.32 -1.81 -7.69
N ALA A 438 2.24 -0.89 -7.34
CA ALA A 438 3.15 -0.27 -8.31
C ALA A 438 4.05 -1.31 -8.99
N ARG A 439 4.62 -2.23 -8.20
CA ARG A 439 5.44 -3.35 -8.68
C ARG A 439 4.69 -4.21 -9.69
N SER A 440 3.44 -4.56 -9.39
CA SER A 440 2.60 -5.37 -10.29
C SER A 440 2.34 -4.68 -11.62
N GLY A 441 2.13 -3.37 -11.60
CA GLY A 441 1.98 -2.56 -12.81
C GLY A 441 3.26 -2.53 -13.66
N HIS A 442 4.44 -2.40 -13.02
CA HIS A 442 5.72 -2.47 -13.71
C HIS A 442 6.00 -3.88 -14.26
N ILE A 443 5.67 -4.94 -13.53
CA ILE A 443 5.79 -6.33 -14.02
C ILE A 443 4.92 -6.52 -15.26
N ALA A 444 3.66 -6.08 -15.23
CA ALA A 444 2.75 -6.20 -16.39
C ALA A 444 3.30 -5.43 -17.60
N ALA A 445 3.87 -4.25 -17.40
CA ALA A 445 4.52 -3.47 -18.46
C ALA A 445 5.77 -4.17 -18.99
N ASP A 446 6.61 -4.74 -18.13
CA ASP A 446 7.82 -5.48 -18.53
C ASP A 446 7.48 -6.72 -19.36
N GLU A 447 6.47 -7.50 -18.94
CA GLU A 447 6.02 -8.71 -19.67
C GLU A 447 5.43 -8.35 -21.03
N LEU A 448 4.61 -7.30 -21.10
CA LEU A 448 4.03 -6.84 -22.35
C LEU A 448 5.11 -6.33 -23.31
N CYS A 449 6.06 -5.53 -22.83
CA CYS A 449 7.19 -5.06 -23.63
C CYS A 449 8.05 -6.25 -24.15
N ALA A 450 8.36 -7.22 -23.28
CA ALA A 450 9.15 -8.39 -23.65
C ALA A 450 8.46 -9.23 -24.73
N GLN A 451 7.13 -9.40 -24.65
CA GLN A 451 6.35 -10.10 -25.68
C GLN A 451 6.43 -9.40 -27.05
N SER A 452 6.53 -8.06 -27.04
CA SER A 452 6.67 -7.26 -28.26
C SER A 452 8.13 -7.12 -28.73
N GLY A 453 9.09 -7.82 -28.10
CA GLY A 453 10.52 -7.73 -28.39
C GLY A 453 11.22 -6.48 -27.83
N ASP A 454 10.55 -5.69 -27.02
CA ASP A 454 11.13 -4.53 -26.34
C ASP A 454 11.74 -4.98 -24.99
N MET A 455 13.05 -4.80 -24.85
CA MET A 455 13.81 -5.24 -23.68
C MET A 455 13.85 -4.22 -22.54
N ARG A 456 13.07 -3.14 -22.63
CA ARG A 456 12.97 -2.15 -21.53
C ARG A 456 12.46 -2.79 -20.24
N LYS A 457 12.94 -2.29 -19.10
CA LYS A 457 12.56 -2.76 -17.78
C LYS A 457 12.13 -1.59 -16.91
N PHE A 458 10.94 -1.70 -16.35
CA PHE A 458 10.34 -0.73 -15.45
C PHE A 458 10.38 -1.17 -13.99
N LEU A 459 10.46 -2.49 -13.77
CA LEU A 459 10.56 -3.07 -12.43
C LEU A 459 11.87 -2.63 -11.75
N ALA A 460 11.75 -1.77 -10.75
CA ALA A 460 12.88 -1.36 -9.94
C ALA A 460 13.32 -2.49 -9.00
N PRO A 461 14.63 -2.74 -8.86
CA PRO A 461 15.13 -3.74 -7.90
C PRO A 461 14.87 -3.30 -6.45
N ASP A 462 14.76 -4.27 -5.55
CA ASP A 462 14.72 -4.01 -4.10
C ASP A 462 16.01 -3.34 -3.63
N LEU A 463 15.94 -2.57 -2.54
CA LEU A 463 17.12 -1.96 -1.95
C LEU A 463 18.09 -3.04 -1.48
N LYS A 464 19.35 -2.88 -1.84
CA LYS A 464 20.41 -3.81 -1.38
C LYS A 464 20.67 -3.62 0.11
N PRO A 465 20.83 -4.70 0.88
CA PRO A 465 21.25 -4.62 2.27
C PRO A 465 22.54 -3.84 2.42
N GLN A 466 22.65 -3.04 3.46
CA GLN A 466 23.81 -2.20 3.77
C GLN A 466 24.50 -2.66 5.07
N GLY A 467 25.63 -2.04 5.39
CA GLY A 467 26.35 -2.30 6.63
C GLY A 467 26.75 -3.78 6.81
N LEU A 468 26.56 -4.29 8.03
CA LEU A 468 26.93 -5.66 8.39
C LEU A 468 26.01 -6.71 7.72
N VAL A 469 24.77 -6.36 7.40
CA VAL A 469 23.84 -7.27 6.72
C VAL A 469 24.37 -7.70 5.36
N LYS A 470 25.10 -6.81 4.66
CA LYS A 470 25.73 -7.11 3.37
C LYS A 470 26.74 -8.26 3.44
N LEU A 471 27.36 -8.46 4.59
CA LEU A 471 28.34 -9.54 4.80
C LEU A 471 27.61 -10.88 5.05
N LEU A 472 26.48 -10.83 5.74
CA LEU A 472 25.69 -12.02 6.08
C LEU A 472 24.86 -12.53 4.87
N ALA A 473 24.48 -11.65 3.95
CA ALA A 473 23.72 -12.01 2.74
C ALA A 473 24.58 -12.67 1.65
N ARG A 474 25.91 -12.78 1.84
CA ARG A 474 26.86 -13.43 0.92
C ARG A 474 27.18 -14.89 1.28
N SER A 475 26.71 -15.34 2.41
CA SER A 475 26.82 -16.73 2.87
C SER A 475 25.47 -17.45 2.75
#